data_793175b93a17b335311b4a699505dffb
#
_entry.id   793175b93a17b335311b4a699505dffb
#
_cell.length_a   1.000
_cell.length_b   1.000
_cell.length_c   1.000
_cell.angle_alpha   90.00
_cell.angle_beta   90.00
_cell.angle_gamma   90.00
#
_symmetry.space_group_name_H-M   'P 1'
#
loop_
_entity.id
_entity.type
_entity.pdbx_description
1 polymer ?
#
loop_
_entity_poly.entity_id
_entity_poly.type
_entity_poly.pdbx_seq_one_letter_code
_entity_poly.pdbx_strand_id
1 'polypeptide(L)'
;MNDIIRIGTRKSALALIQTQLVADELRQVCPGIQVEIVTKDTLGDRILDKPLQEFGGKGVFVSEFEQAIQEGVIDLAVHSAKDLPMELAEGLTIAAVSGREDPRDVLVTMRGHKIRPESVVRIGTSSPRRQLQAGLMCKTLWPGAAGTECSTLRGNVHTRLRKLEEGNFDCIILAAAGLKRLGLLEQDTYEYTFLNPEEFIPAGGQGLMAVEAKAGTMAHSLTQAMDHAHGRLCLELERRVLKLLDAGCHEPIGIYSVPDNGQLEVWGISSRRGEVKRIHMTGGTSREDMEKLALEAWKGLM
;
A
#
# COMPACT_ATOMS: atom_id res chain seq x y z
N MET A 1 -33.91 -4.90 -14.97
CA MET A 1 -33.65 -4.02 -13.82
C MET A 1 -32.32 -3.37 -14.06
N ASN A 2 -32.23 -2.05 -14.01
CA ASN A 2 -30.91 -1.38 -14.06
C ASN A 2 -30.27 -1.58 -12.67
N ASP A 3 -29.42 -2.58 -12.55
CA ASP A 3 -28.73 -2.85 -11.32
C ASP A 3 -27.66 -1.78 -11.11
N ILE A 4 -27.80 -0.98 -10.06
CA ILE A 4 -26.83 0.06 -9.68
C ILE A 4 -25.89 -0.57 -8.65
N ILE A 5 -24.58 -0.49 -8.91
CA ILE A 5 -23.53 -0.85 -7.96
C ILE A 5 -22.97 0.43 -7.32
N ARG A 6 -23.10 0.52 -6.01
CA ARG A 6 -22.60 1.65 -5.21
C ARG A 6 -21.21 1.32 -4.67
N ILE A 7 -20.21 2.10 -5.09
CA ILE A 7 -18.82 1.89 -4.67
C ILE A 7 -18.43 2.97 -3.66
N GLY A 8 -18.13 2.54 -2.44
CA GLY A 8 -17.65 3.41 -1.37
C GLY A 8 -16.18 3.77 -1.53
N THR A 9 -15.83 5.04 -1.28
CA THR A 9 -14.46 5.53 -1.30
C THR A 9 -14.25 6.74 -0.40
N ARG A 10 -12.98 7.01 -0.06
CA ARG A 10 -12.56 8.23 0.64
C ARG A 10 -12.59 9.43 -0.29
N LYS A 11 -12.68 10.64 0.27
CA LYS A 11 -12.68 11.90 -0.51
C LYS A 11 -11.31 12.31 -1.05
N SER A 12 -10.22 11.60 -0.71
CA SER A 12 -8.89 11.95 -1.22
C SER A 12 -8.78 11.73 -2.73
N ALA A 13 -8.03 12.59 -3.43
CA ALA A 13 -7.86 12.50 -4.88
C ALA A 13 -7.39 11.12 -5.34
N LEU A 14 -6.42 10.51 -4.61
CA LEU A 14 -5.95 9.17 -4.93
C LEU A 14 -7.04 8.10 -4.78
N ALA A 15 -7.83 8.16 -3.71
CA ALA A 15 -8.91 7.18 -3.49
C ALA A 15 -9.99 7.31 -4.58
N LEU A 16 -10.36 8.53 -4.97
CA LEU A 16 -11.31 8.77 -6.06
C LEU A 16 -10.80 8.22 -7.40
N ILE A 17 -9.53 8.44 -7.73
CA ILE A 17 -8.92 7.88 -8.96
C ILE A 17 -8.92 6.36 -8.91
N GLN A 18 -8.53 5.75 -7.79
CA GLN A 18 -8.54 4.30 -7.63
C GLN A 18 -9.96 3.73 -7.81
N THR A 19 -10.96 4.38 -7.24
CA THR A 19 -12.35 3.96 -7.36
C THR A 19 -12.87 4.14 -8.79
N GLN A 20 -12.49 5.22 -9.46
CA GLN A 20 -12.87 5.42 -10.87
C GLN A 20 -12.27 4.34 -11.78
N LEU A 21 -11.00 3.94 -11.56
CA LEU A 21 -10.38 2.84 -12.31
C LEU A 21 -11.16 1.52 -12.13
N VAL A 22 -11.54 1.19 -10.89
CA VAL A 22 -12.37 0.01 -10.60
C VAL A 22 -13.76 0.12 -11.22
N ALA A 23 -14.39 1.30 -11.16
CA ALA A 23 -15.70 1.53 -11.77
C ALA A 23 -15.66 1.38 -13.31
N ASP A 24 -14.60 1.86 -13.95
CA ASP A 24 -14.43 1.75 -15.39
C ASP A 24 -14.15 0.30 -15.82
N GLU A 25 -13.35 -0.43 -15.07
CA GLU A 25 -13.11 -1.86 -15.29
C GLU A 25 -14.41 -2.66 -15.09
N LEU A 26 -15.20 -2.37 -14.04
CA LEU A 26 -16.50 -3.03 -13.82
C LEU A 26 -17.47 -2.80 -14.99
N ARG A 27 -17.53 -1.58 -15.57
CA ARG A 27 -18.32 -1.29 -16.74
C ARG A 27 -17.86 -2.04 -17.99
N GLN A 28 -16.56 -2.31 -18.12
CA GLN A 28 -15.99 -3.08 -19.24
C GLN A 28 -16.38 -4.57 -19.15
N VAL A 29 -16.26 -5.18 -17.95
CA VAL A 29 -16.58 -6.60 -17.77
C VAL A 29 -18.08 -6.87 -17.65
N CYS A 30 -18.87 -5.86 -17.26
CA CYS A 30 -20.33 -5.94 -17.10
C CYS A 30 -21.02 -4.81 -17.87
N PRO A 31 -21.12 -4.91 -19.21
CA PRO A 31 -21.77 -3.87 -20.01
C PRO A 31 -23.23 -3.63 -19.59
N GLY A 32 -23.57 -2.36 -19.38
CA GLY A 32 -24.91 -1.96 -18.97
C GLY A 32 -25.10 -1.81 -17.45
N ILE A 33 -24.10 -2.19 -16.62
CA ILE A 33 -24.14 -1.91 -15.19
C ILE A 33 -24.06 -0.40 -14.92
N GLN A 34 -24.88 0.10 -14.03
CA GLN A 34 -24.75 1.46 -13.52
C GLN A 34 -23.87 1.47 -12.28
N VAL A 35 -22.92 2.40 -12.21
CA VAL A 35 -22.02 2.55 -11.08
C VAL A 35 -22.18 3.93 -10.46
N GLU A 36 -22.45 3.97 -9.17
CA GLU A 36 -22.50 5.18 -8.35
C GLU A 36 -21.30 5.19 -7.38
N ILE A 37 -20.56 6.29 -7.33
CA ILE A 37 -19.44 6.47 -6.38
C ILE A 37 -19.95 7.23 -5.15
N VAL A 38 -19.87 6.59 -3.99
CA VAL A 38 -20.31 7.12 -2.71
C VAL A 38 -19.09 7.50 -1.87
N THR A 39 -18.89 8.79 -1.62
CA THR A 39 -17.75 9.24 -0.80
C THR A 39 -18.10 9.30 0.67
N LYS A 40 -17.19 8.85 1.53
CA LYS A 40 -17.28 8.94 2.99
C LYS A 40 -16.01 9.57 3.58
N ASP A 41 -16.15 10.32 4.67
CA ASP A 41 -15.04 10.75 5.50
C ASP A 41 -14.76 9.66 6.53
N THR A 42 -13.53 9.19 6.62
CA THR A 42 -13.12 8.21 7.63
C THR A 42 -12.57 8.91 8.88
N LEU A 43 -12.57 8.20 10.01
CA LEU A 43 -11.96 8.67 11.24
C LEU A 43 -10.48 9.04 11.03
N GLY A 44 -9.76 8.26 10.23
CA GLY A 44 -8.37 8.53 9.87
C GLY A 44 -8.16 9.80 9.03
N ASP A 45 -9.19 10.26 8.30
CA ASP A 45 -9.13 11.54 7.58
C ASP A 45 -9.35 12.75 8.50
N ARG A 46 -10.08 12.56 9.60
CA ARG A 46 -10.43 13.61 10.56
C ARG A 46 -9.33 13.86 11.60
N ILE A 47 -8.56 12.83 11.95
CA ILE A 47 -7.58 12.90 13.03
C ILE A 47 -6.17 12.88 12.43
N LEU A 48 -5.62 14.06 12.18
CA LEU A 48 -4.28 14.25 11.64
C LEU A 48 -3.20 14.42 12.73
N ASP A 49 -3.59 14.78 13.94
CA ASP A 49 -2.68 15.25 15.00
C ASP A 49 -2.19 14.15 15.95
N LYS A 50 -2.84 12.96 15.93
CA LYS A 50 -2.48 11.83 16.82
C LYS A 50 -1.91 10.64 16.04
N PRO A 51 -0.94 9.90 16.59
CA PRO A 51 -0.42 8.68 15.98
C PRO A 51 -1.55 7.65 15.74
N LEU A 52 -1.55 6.97 14.57
CA LEU A 52 -2.54 5.92 14.26
C LEU A 52 -2.56 4.80 15.30
N GLN A 53 -1.44 4.61 16.01
CA GLN A 53 -1.28 3.63 17.10
C GLN A 53 -2.24 3.86 18.28
N GLU A 54 -2.58 5.12 18.57
CA GLU A 54 -3.48 5.46 19.68
C GLU A 54 -4.95 5.08 19.41
N PHE A 55 -5.30 4.76 18.17
CA PHE A 55 -6.66 4.39 17.74
C PHE A 55 -6.85 2.88 17.57
N GLY A 56 -6.02 2.06 18.22
CA GLY A 56 -6.13 0.60 18.16
C GLY A 56 -5.58 -0.03 16.88
N GLY A 57 -4.97 0.76 15.97
CA GLY A 57 -4.17 0.27 14.84
C GLY A 57 -4.90 -0.52 13.76
N LYS A 58 -6.14 -0.94 13.99
CA LYS A 58 -6.90 -1.78 13.06
C LYS A 58 -7.97 -0.95 12.35
N GLY A 59 -7.87 -0.84 11.02
CA GLY A 59 -9.01 -0.45 10.19
C GLY A 59 -9.49 1.00 10.27
N VAL A 60 -8.72 1.96 10.80
CA VAL A 60 -9.13 3.38 10.96
C VAL A 60 -9.62 4.04 9.66
N PHE A 61 -9.30 3.44 8.51
CA PHE A 61 -9.74 3.89 7.19
C PHE A 61 -10.74 2.93 6.54
N VAL A 62 -11.07 1.81 7.17
CA VAL A 62 -11.80 0.69 6.55
C VAL A 62 -13.11 0.41 7.28
N SER A 63 -13.16 0.52 8.61
CA SER A 63 -14.32 0.14 9.43
C SER A 63 -15.63 0.81 9.02
N GLU A 64 -15.61 2.09 8.60
CA GLU A 64 -16.81 2.79 8.15
C GLU A 64 -17.32 2.29 6.79
N PHE A 65 -16.43 1.71 5.97
CA PHE A 65 -16.81 1.07 4.70
C PHE A 65 -17.33 -0.34 4.95
N GLU A 66 -16.68 -1.11 5.82
CA GLU A 66 -17.14 -2.45 6.23
C GLU A 66 -18.58 -2.38 6.79
N GLN A 67 -18.83 -1.44 7.70
CA GLN A 67 -20.17 -1.20 8.23
C GLN A 67 -21.16 -0.83 7.12
N ALA A 68 -20.78 0.08 6.20
CA ALA A 68 -21.64 0.51 5.11
C ALA A 68 -21.98 -0.63 4.12
N ILE A 69 -21.05 -1.58 3.90
CA ILE A 69 -21.30 -2.79 3.11
C ILE A 69 -22.26 -3.71 3.86
N GLN A 70 -22.05 -3.94 5.16
CA GLN A 70 -22.92 -4.78 5.98
C GLN A 70 -24.35 -4.26 6.05
N GLU A 71 -24.52 -2.93 6.14
CA GLU A 71 -25.82 -2.24 6.16
C GLU A 71 -26.47 -2.12 4.76
N GLY A 72 -25.75 -2.47 3.69
CA GLY A 72 -26.23 -2.35 2.30
C GLY A 72 -26.35 -0.90 1.82
N VAL A 73 -25.64 0.04 2.45
CA VAL A 73 -25.55 1.44 1.98
C VAL A 73 -24.65 1.55 0.74
N ILE A 74 -23.60 0.75 0.69
CA ILE A 74 -22.74 0.52 -0.46
C ILE A 74 -22.61 -0.97 -0.75
N ASP A 75 -22.24 -1.32 -1.96
CA ASP A 75 -22.13 -2.70 -2.40
C ASP A 75 -20.65 -3.16 -2.44
N LEU A 76 -19.74 -2.22 -2.72
CA LEU A 76 -18.30 -2.42 -2.82
C LEU A 76 -17.55 -1.30 -2.10
N ALA A 77 -16.33 -1.58 -1.65
CA ALA A 77 -15.36 -0.55 -1.26
C ALA A 77 -14.02 -0.78 -1.95
N VAL A 78 -13.35 0.31 -2.35
CA VAL A 78 -12.03 0.26 -3.01
C VAL A 78 -10.95 0.78 -2.08
N HIS A 79 -9.89 -0.01 -1.94
CA HIS A 79 -8.79 0.28 -1.03
C HIS A 79 -7.42 0.14 -1.73
N SER A 80 -6.44 0.90 -1.27
CA SER A 80 -5.04 0.50 -1.46
C SER A 80 -4.81 -0.77 -0.63
N ALA A 81 -4.41 -1.87 -1.24
CA ALA A 81 -4.37 -3.19 -0.59
C ALA A 81 -3.47 -3.23 0.65
N LYS A 82 -2.40 -2.42 0.67
CA LYS A 82 -1.48 -2.28 1.82
C LYS A 82 -2.11 -1.65 3.07
N ASP A 83 -3.24 -0.95 2.90
CA ASP A 83 -3.93 -0.24 3.99
C ASP A 83 -5.08 -1.07 4.58
N LEU A 84 -5.38 -2.25 3.98
CA LEU A 84 -6.39 -3.18 4.49
C LEU A 84 -5.91 -3.86 5.78
N PRO A 85 -6.80 -4.05 6.77
CA PRO A 85 -6.51 -4.86 7.96
C PRO A 85 -6.23 -6.32 7.55
N MET A 86 -5.50 -7.06 8.39
CA MET A 86 -5.24 -8.47 8.13
C MET A 86 -6.51 -9.32 8.16
N GLU A 87 -7.48 -8.93 8.95
CA GLU A 87 -8.80 -9.56 9.05
C GLU A 87 -9.87 -8.53 8.71
N LEU A 88 -10.78 -8.88 7.82
CA LEU A 88 -11.97 -8.10 7.48
C LEU A 88 -13.11 -8.42 8.44
N ALA A 89 -14.11 -7.56 8.49
CA ALA A 89 -15.31 -7.82 9.24
C ALA A 89 -16.04 -9.10 8.74
N GLU A 90 -16.77 -9.74 9.63
CA GLU A 90 -17.46 -11.00 9.34
C GLU A 90 -18.37 -10.89 8.10
N GLY A 91 -18.27 -11.86 7.22
CA GLY A 91 -19.03 -11.93 5.97
C GLY A 91 -18.48 -11.06 4.84
N LEU A 92 -17.43 -10.27 5.07
CA LEU A 92 -16.75 -9.50 4.03
C LEU A 92 -15.54 -10.24 3.48
N THR A 93 -15.19 -9.95 2.23
CA THR A 93 -14.07 -10.57 1.53
C THR A 93 -13.42 -9.61 0.54
N ILE A 94 -12.17 -9.87 0.19
CA ILE A 94 -11.53 -9.25 -0.97
C ILE A 94 -12.06 -9.93 -2.23
N ALA A 95 -13.04 -9.31 -2.88
CA ALA A 95 -13.72 -9.85 -4.05
C ALA A 95 -12.84 -9.81 -5.30
N ALA A 96 -12.06 -8.74 -5.49
CA ALA A 96 -11.10 -8.62 -6.58
C ALA A 96 -9.82 -7.89 -6.16
N VAL A 97 -8.73 -8.21 -6.83
CA VAL A 97 -7.42 -7.55 -6.70
C VAL A 97 -6.98 -7.07 -8.09
N SER A 98 -6.54 -5.85 -8.20
CA SER A 98 -6.02 -5.30 -9.46
C SER A 98 -4.68 -5.95 -9.88
N GLY A 99 -4.29 -5.76 -11.14
CA GLY A 99 -2.88 -5.87 -11.51
C GLY A 99 -2.01 -4.95 -10.65
N ARG A 100 -0.77 -5.37 -10.37
CA ARG A 100 0.15 -4.56 -9.57
C ARG A 100 0.67 -3.39 -10.40
N GLU A 101 0.42 -2.16 -9.94
CA GLU A 101 1.10 -0.97 -10.40
C GLU A 101 2.50 -0.92 -9.75
N ASP A 102 3.37 -0.02 -10.19
CA ASP A 102 4.76 0.11 -9.70
C ASP A 102 4.86 0.01 -8.17
N PRO A 103 5.44 -1.07 -7.63
CA PRO A 103 5.49 -1.34 -6.19
C PRO A 103 6.55 -0.50 -5.47
N ARG A 104 7.43 0.19 -6.20
CA ARG A 104 8.60 0.87 -5.63
C ARG A 104 8.21 1.99 -4.68
N ASP A 105 9.08 2.23 -3.71
CA ASP A 105 9.15 3.50 -3.02
C ASP A 105 9.97 4.50 -3.86
N VAL A 106 9.68 5.77 -3.70
CA VAL A 106 10.33 6.87 -4.42
C VAL A 106 10.79 7.91 -3.42
N LEU A 107 12.06 8.26 -3.48
CA LEU A 107 12.56 9.48 -2.85
C LEU A 107 12.14 10.66 -3.72
N VAL A 108 11.49 11.63 -3.11
CA VAL A 108 11.07 12.87 -3.77
C VAL A 108 11.84 14.01 -3.12
N THR A 109 12.55 14.77 -3.92
CA THR A 109 13.29 15.99 -3.52
C THR A 109 12.80 17.17 -4.33
N MET A 110 13.04 18.37 -3.85
CA MET A 110 12.89 19.57 -4.70
C MET A 110 13.95 19.55 -5.81
N ARG A 111 13.58 19.94 -7.02
CA ARG A 111 14.54 20.00 -8.14
C ARG A 111 15.74 20.87 -7.80
N GLY A 112 16.93 20.33 -8.06
CA GLY A 112 18.19 21.00 -7.77
C GLY A 112 18.57 21.08 -6.29
N HIS A 113 17.80 20.44 -5.40
CA HIS A 113 18.16 20.37 -3.99
C HIS A 113 19.40 19.48 -3.82
N LYS A 114 20.41 20.00 -3.12
CA LYS A 114 21.66 19.28 -2.84
C LYS A 114 21.80 19.04 -1.35
N ILE A 115 21.99 17.80 -0.96
CA ILE A 115 22.34 17.43 0.39
C ILE A 115 23.83 17.79 0.61
N ARG A 116 24.08 18.58 1.67
CA ARG A 116 25.46 19.00 1.99
C ARG A 116 26.25 17.81 2.55
N PRO A 117 27.52 17.67 2.18
CA PRO A 117 28.42 16.71 2.83
C PRO A 117 28.38 16.90 4.36
N GLU A 118 28.54 15.79 5.08
CA GLU A 118 28.56 15.74 6.55
C GLU A 118 27.29 16.27 7.25
N SER A 119 26.21 16.56 6.49
CA SER A 119 24.91 16.90 7.08
C SER A 119 24.08 15.64 7.37
N VAL A 120 23.14 15.76 8.29
CA VAL A 120 22.09 14.77 8.53
C VAL A 120 20.96 15.05 7.55
N VAL A 121 20.54 14.01 6.79
CA VAL A 121 19.44 14.11 5.82
C VAL A 121 18.10 14.06 6.55
N ARG A 122 17.30 15.11 6.42
CA ARG A 122 15.96 15.20 7.02
C ARG A 122 14.93 14.54 6.11
N ILE A 123 14.38 13.41 6.54
CA ILE A 123 13.46 12.59 5.74
C ILE A 123 12.05 12.66 6.29
N GLY A 124 11.09 13.07 5.45
CA GLY A 124 9.68 13.04 5.81
C GLY A 124 9.06 11.65 5.58
N THR A 125 8.79 10.91 6.66
CA THR A 125 8.05 9.65 6.61
C THR A 125 7.52 9.25 7.99
N SER A 126 6.28 8.73 8.05
CA SER A 126 5.71 8.12 9.26
C SER A 126 5.78 6.59 9.24
N SER A 127 6.38 5.99 8.20
CA SER A 127 6.45 4.53 8.06
C SER A 127 7.71 3.99 8.73
N PRO A 128 7.61 3.15 9.78
CA PRO A 128 8.78 2.52 10.42
C PRO A 128 9.60 1.69 9.44
N ARG A 129 8.95 1.03 8.48
CA ARG A 129 9.61 0.29 7.40
C ARG A 129 10.53 1.21 6.56
N ARG A 130 10.03 2.39 6.17
CA ARG A 130 10.81 3.36 5.40
C ARG A 130 11.93 3.96 6.21
N GLN A 131 11.69 4.28 7.49
CA GLN A 131 12.70 4.79 8.41
C GLN A 131 13.86 3.81 8.56
N LEU A 132 13.55 2.53 8.83
CA LEU A 132 14.54 1.46 8.92
C LEU A 132 15.41 1.40 7.67
N GLN A 133 14.79 1.28 6.51
CA GLN A 133 15.52 1.07 5.26
C GLN A 133 16.30 2.30 4.80
N ALA A 134 15.76 3.51 4.99
CA ALA A 134 16.48 4.75 4.71
C ALA A 134 17.74 4.87 5.58
N GLY A 135 17.67 4.47 6.85
CA GLY A 135 18.82 4.43 7.73
C GLY A 135 19.89 3.42 7.27
N LEU A 136 19.47 2.20 6.91
CA LEU A 136 20.38 1.16 6.41
C LEU A 136 21.06 1.55 5.10
N MET A 137 20.35 2.25 4.22
CA MET A 137 20.83 2.65 2.89
C MET A 137 21.39 4.07 2.85
N CYS A 138 21.58 4.72 4.00
CA CYS A 138 22.04 6.11 4.06
C CYS A 138 23.28 6.38 3.23
N LYS A 139 24.32 5.55 3.38
CA LYS A 139 25.59 5.72 2.64
C LYS A 139 25.47 5.48 1.14
N THR A 140 24.53 4.63 0.72
CA THR A 140 24.26 4.36 -0.70
C THR A 140 23.46 5.48 -1.33
N LEU A 141 22.42 5.95 -0.65
CA LEU A 141 21.51 6.97 -1.16
C LEU A 141 22.11 8.37 -1.08
N TRP A 142 22.92 8.64 -0.05
CA TRP A 142 23.52 9.95 0.18
C TRP A 142 25.01 9.81 0.56
N PRO A 143 25.90 9.51 -0.40
CA PRO A 143 27.32 9.43 -0.14
C PRO A 143 27.84 10.73 0.49
N GLY A 144 28.52 10.62 1.63
CA GLY A 144 29.05 11.77 2.38
C GLY A 144 28.10 12.38 3.39
N ALA A 145 26.84 11.95 3.52
CA ALA A 145 25.97 12.36 4.61
C ALA A 145 26.43 11.75 5.96
N ALA A 146 26.27 12.51 7.05
CA ALA A 146 26.58 12.04 8.40
C ALA A 146 25.57 10.99 8.90
N GLY A 147 24.33 11.01 8.38
CA GLY A 147 23.26 10.11 8.78
C GLY A 147 21.90 10.56 8.23
N THR A 148 20.84 9.92 8.73
CA THR A 148 19.46 10.27 8.39
C THR A 148 18.66 10.56 9.65
N GLU A 149 17.77 11.54 9.59
CA GLU A 149 16.78 11.82 10.62
C GLU A 149 15.39 11.77 9.99
N CYS A 150 14.56 10.85 10.47
CA CYS A 150 13.21 10.68 9.98
C CYS A 150 12.21 11.39 10.89
N SER A 151 11.39 12.25 10.31
CA SER A 151 10.32 12.96 11.01
C SER A 151 8.95 12.63 10.45
N THR A 152 7.93 12.72 11.31
CA THR A 152 6.56 12.37 10.96
C THR A 152 6.02 13.23 9.82
N LEU A 153 5.59 12.56 8.75
CA LEU A 153 4.94 13.18 7.60
C LEU A 153 3.56 12.54 7.39
N ARG A 154 2.50 13.32 7.62
CA ARG A 154 1.10 12.91 7.48
C ARG A 154 0.34 13.78 6.49
N GLY A 155 -0.83 13.28 6.09
CA GLY A 155 -1.72 13.86 5.09
C GLY A 155 -1.75 13.04 3.80
N ASN A 156 -2.56 13.48 2.84
CA ASN A 156 -2.59 12.91 1.50
C ASN A 156 -1.30 13.29 0.71
N VAL A 157 -1.15 12.75 -0.50
CA VAL A 157 0.07 12.94 -1.30
C VAL A 157 0.36 14.43 -1.55
N HIS A 158 -0.64 15.22 -1.94
CA HIS A 158 -0.48 16.67 -2.18
C HIS A 158 -0.06 17.41 -0.91
N THR A 159 -0.64 17.09 0.25
CA THR A 159 -0.24 17.68 1.52
C THR A 159 1.21 17.36 1.87
N ARG A 160 1.69 16.16 1.56
CA ARG A 160 3.07 15.75 1.82
C ARG A 160 4.05 16.45 0.89
N LEU A 161 3.71 16.60 -0.39
CA LEU A 161 4.50 17.36 -1.35
C LEU A 161 4.60 18.83 -0.94
N ARG A 162 3.50 19.47 -0.55
CA ARG A 162 3.51 20.84 -0.05
C ARG A 162 4.45 21.01 1.15
N LYS A 163 4.47 20.07 2.10
CA LYS A 163 5.40 20.12 3.24
C LYS A 163 6.88 19.98 2.83
N LEU A 164 7.16 19.31 1.72
CA LEU A 164 8.48 19.29 1.11
C LEU A 164 8.82 20.67 0.52
N GLU A 165 7.91 21.29 -0.21
CA GLU A 165 8.06 22.64 -0.77
C GLU A 165 8.30 23.72 0.32
N GLU A 166 7.66 23.57 1.48
CA GLU A 166 7.85 24.43 2.66
C GLU A 166 9.24 24.27 3.30
N GLY A 167 10.09 23.34 2.80
CA GLY A 167 11.46 23.12 3.30
C GLY A 167 11.53 22.37 4.64
N ASN A 168 10.45 21.73 5.07
CA ASN A 168 10.44 20.96 6.32
C ASN A 168 11.35 19.74 6.26
N PHE A 169 11.64 19.21 5.05
CA PHE A 169 12.42 18.03 4.78
C PHE A 169 13.38 18.26 3.61
N ASP A 170 14.47 17.52 3.57
CA ASP A 170 15.36 17.47 2.41
C ASP A 170 14.81 16.52 1.34
N CYS A 171 14.13 15.45 1.79
CA CYS A 171 13.38 14.54 0.93
C CYS A 171 12.18 13.93 1.67
N ILE A 172 11.23 13.38 0.91
CA ILE A 172 10.14 12.56 1.43
C ILE A 172 10.09 11.23 0.71
N ILE A 173 9.53 10.18 1.33
CA ILE A 173 9.39 8.88 0.70
C ILE A 173 7.91 8.59 0.42
N LEU A 174 7.57 8.41 -0.86
CA LEU A 174 6.23 8.12 -1.33
C LEU A 174 6.20 6.79 -2.10
N ALA A 175 5.00 6.24 -2.35
CA ALA A 175 4.83 5.07 -3.20
C ALA A 175 4.65 5.50 -4.66
N ALA A 176 5.40 4.90 -5.58
CA ALA A 176 5.35 5.19 -7.02
C ALA A 176 3.94 5.06 -7.59
N ALA A 177 3.22 3.99 -7.25
CA ALA A 177 1.84 3.77 -7.68
C ALA A 177 0.90 4.93 -7.36
N GLY A 178 1.08 5.56 -6.19
CA GLY A 178 0.28 6.73 -5.80
C GLY A 178 0.61 7.97 -6.63
N LEU A 179 1.89 8.23 -6.86
CA LEU A 179 2.37 9.35 -7.69
C LEU A 179 1.91 9.19 -9.14
N LYS A 180 2.03 7.97 -9.70
CA LYS A 180 1.64 7.64 -11.07
C LYS A 180 0.14 7.82 -11.29
N ARG A 181 -0.70 7.25 -10.39
CA ARG A 181 -2.16 7.40 -10.46
C ARG A 181 -2.63 8.84 -10.38
N LEU A 182 -1.91 9.69 -9.65
CA LEU A 182 -2.19 11.12 -9.53
C LEU A 182 -1.60 11.97 -10.67
N GLY A 183 -0.84 11.37 -11.62
CA GLY A 183 -0.17 12.11 -12.69
C GLY A 183 0.92 13.06 -12.21
N LEU A 184 1.54 12.78 -11.06
CA LEU A 184 2.51 13.70 -10.42
C LEU A 184 3.95 13.47 -10.86
N LEU A 185 4.25 12.35 -11.56
CA LEU A 185 5.63 12.02 -11.98
C LEU A 185 6.18 12.93 -13.09
N GLU A 186 5.33 13.67 -13.77
CA GLU A 186 5.69 14.57 -14.86
C GLU A 186 5.93 16.02 -14.40
N GLN A 187 5.84 16.28 -13.09
CA GLN A 187 6.01 17.63 -12.55
C GLN A 187 7.49 18.01 -12.45
N ASP A 188 7.84 19.12 -13.10
CA ASP A 188 9.21 19.64 -13.12
C ASP A 188 9.70 20.21 -11.78
N THR A 189 8.82 20.38 -10.81
CA THR A 189 9.12 20.91 -9.46
C THR A 189 9.98 19.95 -8.64
N TYR A 190 9.86 18.64 -8.90
CA TYR A 190 10.49 17.59 -8.09
C TYR A 190 11.49 16.76 -8.90
N GLU A 191 12.39 16.12 -8.18
CA GLU A 191 13.20 15.02 -8.66
C GLU A 191 12.77 13.73 -7.98
N TYR A 192 12.68 12.65 -8.77
CA TYR A 192 12.18 11.35 -8.33
C TYR A 192 13.27 10.29 -8.46
N THR A 193 13.71 9.74 -7.34
CA THR A 193 14.62 8.58 -7.33
C THR A 193 13.83 7.33 -6.95
N PHE A 194 13.61 6.44 -7.92
CA PHE A 194 12.92 5.17 -7.71
C PHE A 194 13.86 4.18 -7.05
N LEU A 195 13.43 3.63 -5.91
CA LEU A 195 14.21 2.68 -5.14
C LEU A 195 13.94 1.25 -5.64
N ASN A 196 15.03 0.46 -5.84
CA ASN A 196 14.90 -0.92 -6.26
C ASN A 196 14.11 -1.73 -5.20
N PRO A 197 13.00 -2.41 -5.57
CA PRO A 197 12.13 -3.09 -4.60
C PRO A 197 12.77 -4.33 -3.95
N GLU A 198 13.86 -4.85 -4.50
CA GLU A 198 14.65 -5.94 -3.91
C GLU A 198 15.60 -5.44 -2.81
N GLU A 199 15.99 -4.17 -2.87
CA GLU A 199 16.88 -3.53 -1.91
C GLU A 199 16.11 -2.70 -0.88
N PHE A 200 15.14 -1.91 -1.35
CA PHE A 200 14.22 -1.12 -0.53
C PHE A 200 12.84 -1.77 -0.59
N ILE A 201 12.64 -2.77 0.24
CA ILE A 201 11.51 -3.69 0.15
C ILE A 201 10.19 -2.98 0.48
N PRO A 202 9.19 -3.03 -0.44
CA PRO A 202 7.90 -2.38 -0.29
C PRO A 202 7.07 -2.88 0.90
N ALA A 203 5.99 -2.20 1.21
CA ALA A 203 4.97 -2.73 2.09
C ALA A 203 4.16 -3.82 1.38
N GLY A 204 3.71 -4.83 2.11
CA GLY A 204 2.84 -5.86 1.54
C GLY A 204 1.58 -5.26 0.91
N GLY A 205 1.27 -5.67 -0.31
CA GLY A 205 0.17 -5.12 -1.11
C GLY A 205 0.46 -3.75 -1.75
N GLN A 206 1.67 -3.20 -1.65
CA GLN A 206 1.98 -1.93 -2.31
C GLN A 206 1.87 -2.05 -3.83
N GLY A 207 1.22 -1.06 -4.46
CA GLY A 207 0.90 -1.06 -5.89
C GLY A 207 -0.45 -1.70 -6.23
N LEU A 208 -0.98 -2.59 -5.40
CA LEU A 208 -2.26 -3.27 -5.59
C LEU A 208 -3.44 -2.43 -5.08
N MET A 209 -4.58 -2.53 -5.78
CA MET A 209 -5.89 -2.15 -5.27
C MET A 209 -6.65 -3.42 -4.88
N ALA A 210 -7.48 -3.33 -3.84
CA ALA A 210 -8.37 -4.39 -3.43
C ALA A 210 -9.80 -3.88 -3.42
N VAL A 211 -10.71 -4.68 -3.95
CA VAL A 211 -12.15 -4.44 -3.94
C VAL A 211 -12.76 -5.33 -2.87
N GLU A 212 -13.37 -4.72 -1.88
CA GLU A 212 -14.04 -5.39 -0.78
C GLU A 212 -15.55 -5.46 -1.05
N ALA A 213 -16.14 -6.61 -0.74
CA ALA A 213 -17.57 -6.87 -0.90
C ALA A 213 -18.09 -7.84 0.17
N LYS A 214 -19.41 -7.88 0.34
CA LYS A 214 -20.06 -8.93 1.11
C LYS A 214 -20.11 -10.22 0.28
N ALA A 215 -19.59 -11.31 0.86
CA ALA A 215 -19.56 -12.61 0.21
C ALA A 215 -20.96 -13.09 -0.20
N GLY A 216 -21.04 -13.72 -1.37
CA GLY A 216 -22.29 -14.29 -1.91
C GLY A 216 -23.29 -13.28 -2.48
N THR A 217 -22.96 -11.99 -2.50
CA THR A 217 -23.81 -10.97 -3.16
C THR A 217 -23.57 -10.92 -4.68
N MET A 218 -24.48 -10.29 -5.42
CA MET A 218 -24.33 -10.02 -6.83
C MET A 218 -23.08 -9.17 -7.09
N ALA A 219 -22.85 -8.13 -6.30
CA ALA A 219 -21.68 -7.27 -6.43
C ALA A 219 -20.36 -8.07 -6.28
N HIS A 220 -20.29 -8.99 -5.31
CA HIS A 220 -19.17 -9.91 -5.14
C HIS A 220 -18.93 -10.76 -6.41
N SER A 221 -20.00 -11.35 -6.97
CA SER A 221 -19.90 -12.21 -8.16
C SER A 221 -19.45 -11.44 -9.40
N LEU A 222 -19.95 -10.22 -9.60
CA LEU A 222 -19.59 -9.39 -10.73
C LEU A 222 -18.12 -8.97 -10.71
N THR A 223 -17.58 -8.68 -9.51
CA THR A 223 -16.19 -8.25 -9.36
C THR A 223 -15.18 -9.38 -9.55
N GLN A 224 -15.57 -10.65 -9.44
CA GLN A 224 -14.66 -11.78 -9.70
C GLN A 224 -14.07 -11.78 -11.11
N ALA A 225 -14.78 -11.24 -12.10
CA ALA A 225 -14.28 -11.10 -13.48
C ALA A 225 -13.13 -10.09 -13.61
N MET A 226 -12.95 -9.22 -12.61
CA MET A 226 -11.90 -8.21 -12.54
C MET A 226 -10.68 -8.69 -11.74
N ASP A 227 -10.72 -9.90 -11.17
CA ASP A 227 -9.67 -10.39 -10.30
C ASP A 227 -8.42 -10.76 -11.09
N HIS A 228 -7.34 -10.01 -10.88
CA HIS A 228 -6.09 -10.21 -11.58
C HIS A 228 -5.27 -11.31 -10.92
N ALA A 229 -5.11 -12.46 -11.58
CA ALA A 229 -4.49 -13.66 -11.02
C ALA A 229 -3.12 -13.41 -10.37
N HIS A 230 -2.20 -12.72 -11.04
CA HIS A 230 -0.88 -12.40 -10.49
C HIS A 230 -0.96 -11.44 -9.30
N GLY A 231 -1.85 -10.44 -9.36
CA GLY A 231 -2.09 -9.53 -8.24
C GLY A 231 -2.62 -10.26 -7.02
N ARG A 232 -3.54 -11.19 -7.23
CA ARG A 232 -4.13 -12.06 -6.20
C ARG A 232 -3.06 -12.92 -5.53
N LEU A 233 -2.26 -13.65 -6.30
CA LEU A 233 -1.19 -14.50 -5.78
C LEU A 233 -0.21 -13.69 -4.91
N CYS A 234 0.24 -12.54 -5.40
CA CYS A 234 1.13 -11.67 -4.63
C CYS A 234 0.49 -11.19 -3.33
N LEU A 235 -0.75 -10.69 -3.38
CA LEU A 235 -1.43 -10.17 -2.20
C LEU A 235 -1.65 -11.27 -1.16
N GLU A 236 -2.07 -12.45 -1.57
CA GLU A 236 -2.30 -13.60 -0.68
C GLU A 236 -1.02 -14.04 0.02
N LEU A 237 0.10 -14.21 -0.72
CA LEU A 237 1.39 -14.57 -0.13
C LEU A 237 1.87 -13.51 0.86
N GLU A 238 1.89 -12.23 0.44
CA GLU A 238 2.38 -11.13 1.26
C GLU A 238 1.55 -10.96 2.54
N ARG A 239 0.22 -11.03 2.44
CA ARG A 239 -0.68 -10.98 3.61
C ARG A 239 -0.52 -12.21 4.51
N ARG A 240 -0.28 -13.39 3.92
CA ARG A 240 -0.04 -14.62 4.70
C ARG A 240 1.23 -14.52 5.55
N VAL A 241 2.33 -14.01 4.99
CA VAL A 241 3.57 -13.76 5.74
C VAL A 241 3.34 -12.74 6.85
N LEU A 242 2.68 -11.61 6.53
CA LEU A 242 2.37 -10.58 7.53
C LEU A 242 1.48 -11.11 8.65
N LYS A 243 0.48 -11.94 8.34
CA LYS A 243 -0.39 -12.59 9.32
C LYS A 243 0.38 -13.54 10.24
N LEU A 244 1.30 -14.33 9.70
CA LEU A 244 2.17 -15.21 10.49
C LEU A 244 3.12 -14.44 11.41
N LEU A 245 3.57 -13.25 10.98
CA LEU A 245 4.35 -12.34 11.79
C LEU A 245 3.51 -11.63 12.86
N ASP A 246 2.19 -11.75 12.84
CA ASP A 246 1.26 -10.90 13.62
C ASP A 246 1.59 -9.42 13.45
N ALA A 247 1.86 -9.02 12.19
CA ALA A 247 2.40 -7.71 11.85
C ALA A 247 1.29 -6.73 11.50
N GLY A 248 1.32 -5.56 12.15
CA GLY A 248 0.51 -4.40 11.78
C GLY A 248 1.27 -3.44 10.85
N CYS A 249 0.54 -2.44 10.31
CA CYS A 249 1.12 -1.37 9.47
C CYS A 249 2.16 -0.50 10.21
N HIS A 250 2.34 -0.70 11.51
CA HIS A 250 3.20 0.10 12.39
C HIS A 250 4.56 -0.55 12.66
N GLU A 251 4.82 -1.71 12.07
CA GLU A 251 6.07 -2.41 12.29
C GLU A 251 7.09 -2.15 11.17
N PRO A 252 8.38 -2.23 11.46
CA PRO A 252 9.44 -2.04 10.48
C PRO A 252 9.59 -3.31 9.61
N ILE A 253 8.51 -3.68 8.90
CA ILE A 253 8.44 -4.87 8.05
C ILE A 253 8.12 -4.46 6.62
N GLY A 254 8.91 -4.99 5.68
CA GLY A 254 8.63 -4.98 4.24
C GLY A 254 8.46 -6.41 3.77
N ILE A 255 7.54 -6.60 2.83
CA ILE A 255 7.36 -7.86 2.10
C ILE A 255 6.91 -7.55 0.68
N TYR A 256 7.55 -8.16 -0.28
CA TYR A 256 7.29 -7.96 -1.69
C TYR A 256 7.43 -9.29 -2.43
N SER A 257 6.52 -9.59 -3.31
CA SER A 257 6.57 -10.77 -4.15
C SER A 257 6.25 -10.45 -5.60
N VAL A 258 6.80 -11.25 -6.49
CA VAL A 258 6.54 -11.16 -7.93
C VAL A 258 6.42 -12.56 -8.52
N PRO A 259 5.43 -12.82 -9.38
CA PRO A 259 5.37 -14.06 -10.15
C PRO A 259 6.39 -13.99 -11.29
N ASP A 260 7.23 -15.01 -11.37
CA ASP A 260 8.19 -15.22 -12.46
C ASP A 260 8.17 -16.69 -12.91
N ASN A 261 7.97 -16.91 -14.21
CA ASN A 261 8.03 -18.23 -14.86
C ASN A 261 7.28 -19.35 -14.12
N GLY A 262 6.09 -19.09 -13.58
CA GLY A 262 5.26 -20.06 -12.86
C GLY A 262 5.67 -20.29 -11.41
N GLN A 263 6.61 -19.49 -10.91
CA GLN A 263 7.02 -19.44 -9.51
C GLN A 263 6.67 -18.09 -8.90
N LEU A 264 6.80 -17.96 -7.59
CA LEU A 264 6.74 -16.71 -6.85
C LEU A 264 8.10 -16.45 -6.22
N GLU A 265 8.70 -15.32 -6.53
CA GLU A 265 9.83 -14.79 -5.78
C GLU A 265 9.32 -13.88 -4.66
N VAL A 266 9.95 -13.94 -3.49
CA VAL A 266 9.60 -13.13 -2.33
C VAL A 266 10.83 -12.55 -1.66
N TRP A 267 10.80 -11.24 -1.43
CA TRP A 267 11.77 -10.50 -0.63
C TRP A 267 11.10 -10.01 0.65
N GLY A 268 11.83 -10.05 1.74
CA GLY A 268 11.34 -9.56 3.02
C GLY A 268 12.42 -8.87 3.84
N ILE A 269 12.00 -7.93 4.68
CA ILE A 269 12.83 -7.29 5.69
C ILE A 269 12.04 -7.11 6.98
N SER A 270 12.67 -7.36 8.12
CA SER A 270 12.08 -7.17 9.44
C SER A 270 13.13 -6.67 10.42
N SER A 271 12.72 -5.86 11.41
CA SER A 271 13.56 -5.46 12.54
C SER A 271 12.78 -5.50 13.86
N ARG A 272 11.86 -6.47 14.01
CA ARG A 272 10.98 -6.59 15.20
C ARG A 272 11.71 -6.85 16.50
N ARG A 273 12.84 -7.55 16.45
CA ARG A 273 13.64 -7.96 17.64
C ARG A 273 14.94 -7.18 17.80
N GLY A 274 15.04 -6.01 17.16
CA GLY A 274 16.24 -5.18 17.19
C GLY A 274 17.34 -5.63 16.23
N GLU A 275 17.25 -6.84 15.66
CA GLU A 275 18.13 -7.35 14.63
C GLU A 275 17.44 -7.22 13.26
N VAL A 276 18.17 -6.76 12.25
CA VAL A 276 17.66 -6.67 10.89
C VAL A 276 17.77 -8.03 10.21
N LYS A 277 16.63 -8.60 9.86
CA LYS A 277 16.53 -9.83 9.04
C LYS A 277 16.14 -9.49 7.62
N ARG A 278 16.75 -10.16 6.65
CA ARG A 278 16.38 -10.07 5.23
C ARG A 278 16.23 -11.47 4.66
N ILE A 279 15.27 -11.63 3.77
CA ILE A 279 15.06 -12.88 3.00
C ILE A 279 14.92 -12.58 1.52
N HIS A 280 15.34 -13.54 0.72
CA HIS A 280 14.98 -13.71 -0.69
C HIS A 280 14.77 -15.20 -0.94
N MET A 281 13.59 -15.59 -1.39
CA MET A 281 13.19 -16.99 -1.56
C MET A 281 12.32 -17.12 -2.80
N THR A 282 12.25 -18.36 -3.33
CA THR A 282 11.41 -18.71 -4.48
C THR A 282 10.60 -19.96 -4.15
N GLY A 283 9.36 -20.00 -4.58
CA GLY A 283 8.47 -21.16 -4.38
C GLY A 283 7.42 -21.28 -5.48
N GLY A 284 6.66 -22.37 -5.46
CA GLY A 284 5.58 -22.61 -6.41
C GLY A 284 4.35 -21.71 -6.14
N THR A 285 3.41 -21.74 -7.09
CA THR A 285 2.17 -20.92 -7.06
C THR A 285 0.95 -21.72 -6.59
N SER A 286 1.09 -23.04 -6.34
CA SER A 286 0.00 -23.80 -5.76
C SER A 286 -0.30 -23.33 -4.32
N ARG A 287 -1.51 -23.58 -3.84
CA ARG A 287 -1.88 -23.19 -2.47
C ARG A 287 -0.96 -23.79 -1.41
N GLU A 288 -0.54 -25.05 -1.61
CA GLU A 288 0.38 -25.76 -0.71
C GLU A 288 1.78 -25.15 -0.75
N ASP A 289 2.30 -24.85 -1.95
CA ASP A 289 3.61 -24.21 -2.13
C ASP A 289 3.64 -22.80 -1.53
N MET A 290 2.58 -22.01 -1.74
CA MET A 290 2.46 -20.68 -1.17
C MET A 290 2.43 -20.70 0.37
N GLU A 291 1.73 -21.68 0.97
CA GLU A 291 1.71 -21.82 2.43
C GLU A 291 3.09 -22.22 2.96
N LYS A 292 3.79 -23.11 2.29
CA LYS A 292 5.17 -23.49 2.62
C LYS A 292 6.12 -22.30 2.49
N LEU A 293 6.05 -21.57 1.38
CA LEU A 293 6.87 -20.38 1.13
C LEU A 293 6.61 -19.30 2.18
N ALA A 294 5.34 -19.06 2.56
CA ALA A 294 4.99 -18.13 3.61
C ALA A 294 5.56 -18.52 4.99
N LEU A 295 5.52 -19.81 5.33
CA LEU A 295 6.10 -20.32 6.58
C LEU A 295 7.62 -20.20 6.61
N GLU A 296 8.30 -20.47 5.50
CA GLU A 296 9.75 -20.30 5.37
C GLU A 296 10.15 -18.81 5.46
N ALA A 297 9.42 -17.92 4.76
CA ALA A 297 9.60 -16.49 4.83
C ALA A 297 9.41 -15.95 6.26
N TRP A 298 8.35 -16.39 6.93
CA TRP A 298 8.11 -16.06 8.34
C TRP A 298 9.28 -16.46 9.24
N LYS A 299 9.78 -17.71 9.13
CA LYS A 299 10.94 -18.20 9.93
C LYS A 299 12.19 -17.36 9.69
N GLY A 300 12.44 -16.96 8.44
CA GLY A 300 13.61 -16.15 8.09
C GLY A 300 13.52 -14.70 8.58
N LEU A 301 12.31 -14.20 8.85
CA LEU A 301 12.06 -12.83 9.32
C LEU A 301 11.89 -12.73 10.85
N MET A 302 11.69 -13.85 11.55
CA MET A 302 11.60 -13.93 13.01
C MET A 302 12.96 -13.94 13.68
#